data_ee1bc4e8994af255bfdef3762c1dcd00
#
_entry.id   ee1bc4e8994af255bfdef3762c1dcd00
#
_cell.length_a   1.000
_cell.length_b   1.000
_cell.length_c   1.000
_cell.angle_alpha   90.00
_cell.angle_beta   90.00
_cell.angle_gamma   90.00
#
_symmetry.space_group_name_H-M   'P 1'
#
loop_
_entity.id
_entity.type
_entity.pdbx_description
1 polymer ?
#
loop_
_entity_poly.entity_id
_entity_poly.type
_entity_poly.pdbx_seq_one_letter_code
_entity_poly.pdbx_strand_id
1 'polypeptide(L)'
;EYIKENKILWREKKQGLDDIYGEYDRLKRLHGSNCDKIEAELKRWFKNLPDGHPAKDHSHYNRVDEKGIYFADNISWPGGGGPKYPIMHPVTGKPVKVPSRGWLTNETTMKEWIKQGRVAFGKDETGVPTLKSYLKDREYSVPYSVFYKDGRAASKRLATLMGEKVFENPKDEEVIQRIIQFCGTDDNDIILDFFSGSGTT
;
A
#
# COMPACT_ATOMS: atom_id res chain seq x y z
N GLU A 1 -9.63 -22.78 -17.65
CA GLU A 1 -8.95 -22.51 -16.36
C GLU A 1 -9.68 -23.23 -15.24
N TYR A 2 -9.09 -24.26 -14.67
CA TYR A 2 -9.63 -24.97 -13.51
C TYR A 2 -9.03 -24.35 -12.25
N ILE A 3 -9.78 -23.47 -11.60
CA ILE A 3 -9.44 -22.98 -10.28
C ILE A 3 -10.15 -23.86 -9.25
N LYS A 4 -9.39 -24.64 -8.50
CA LYS A 4 -9.92 -25.62 -7.54
C LYS A 4 -10.48 -25.00 -6.25
N GLU A 5 -10.19 -23.73 -5.97
CA GLU A 5 -10.72 -22.99 -4.83
C GLU A 5 -11.13 -21.55 -5.19
N ASN A 6 -12.36 -21.20 -4.84
CA ASN A 6 -13.02 -19.92 -5.13
C ASN A 6 -12.46 -18.70 -4.37
N LYS A 7 -11.17 -18.66 -4.02
CA LYS A 7 -10.60 -17.61 -3.17
C LYS A 7 -9.26 -17.03 -3.64
N ILE A 8 -8.93 -17.12 -4.92
CA ILE A 8 -7.75 -16.40 -5.39
C ILE A 8 -8.07 -14.91 -5.43
N LEU A 9 -7.54 -14.19 -4.46
CA LEU A 9 -7.56 -12.73 -4.45
C LEU A 9 -6.37 -12.25 -5.28
N TRP A 10 -6.63 -11.82 -6.51
CA TRP A 10 -5.65 -11.17 -7.37
C TRP A 10 -5.12 -9.90 -6.69
N ARG A 11 -3.99 -10.03 -6.00
CA ARG A 11 -3.34 -8.92 -5.28
C ARG A 11 -1.84 -9.01 -5.46
N GLU A 12 -1.22 -7.85 -5.65
CA GLU A 12 0.23 -7.71 -5.65
C GLU A 12 0.69 -6.87 -4.47
N LYS A 13 1.83 -7.21 -3.88
CA LYS A 13 2.47 -6.38 -2.87
C LYS A 13 2.99 -5.11 -3.55
N LYS A 14 2.68 -3.96 -2.96
CA LYS A 14 3.16 -2.67 -3.47
C LYS A 14 4.68 -2.60 -3.41
N GLN A 15 5.30 -2.08 -4.46
CA GLN A 15 6.74 -1.92 -4.54
C GLN A 15 7.25 -0.87 -3.55
N GLY A 16 8.48 -1.03 -3.04
CA GLY A 16 9.11 -0.07 -2.14
C GLY A 16 8.66 -0.16 -0.67
N LEU A 17 7.74 -1.07 -0.31
CA LEU A 17 7.31 -1.23 1.09
C LEU A 17 8.42 -1.80 1.97
N ASP A 18 9.24 -2.69 1.44
CA ASP A 18 10.33 -3.30 2.20
C ASP A 18 11.38 -2.25 2.61
N ASP A 19 11.63 -1.27 1.73
CA ASP A 19 12.51 -0.14 2.05
C ASP A 19 11.92 0.75 3.15
N ILE A 20 10.61 1.01 3.09
CA ILE A 20 9.90 1.79 4.11
C ILE A 20 9.95 1.08 5.47
N TYR A 21 9.67 -0.22 5.50
CA TYR A 21 9.74 -1.00 6.73
C TYR A 21 11.16 -1.13 7.25
N GLY A 22 12.15 -1.33 6.39
CA GLY A 22 13.56 -1.36 6.74
C GLY A 22 14.03 -0.06 7.42
N GLU A 23 13.66 1.09 6.83
CA GLU A 23 13.94 2.40 7.42
C GLU A 23 13.19 2.62 8.74
N TYR A 24 11.91 2.28 8.79
CA TYR A 24 11.11 2.38 10.00
C TYR A 24 11.71 1.55 11.16
N ASP A 25 12.13 0.32 10.90
CA ASP A 25 12.74 -0.56 11.89
C ASP A 25 14.12 -0.01 12.35
N ARG A 26 14.88 0.58 11.44
CA ARG A 26 16.12 1.31 11.78
C ARG A 26 15.84 2.45 12.74
N LEU A 27 14.83 3.27 12.42
CA LEU A 27 14.44 4.42 13.24
C LEU A 27 13.89 4.00 14.61
N LYS A 28 13.14 2.90 14.67
CA LYS A 28 12.67 2.32 15.95
C LYS A 28 13.82 1.86 16.83
N ARG A 29 14.84 1.22 16.25
CA ARG A 29 16.05 0.84 17.01
C ARG A 29 16.79 2.05 17.55
N LEU A 30 16.81 3.15 16.79
CA LEU A 30 17.52 4.38 17.18
C LEU A 30 16.78 5.21 18.23
N HIS A 31 15.46 5.34 18.11
CA HIS A 31 14.64 6.26 18.91
C HIS A 31 13.67 5.57 19.88
N GLY A 32 13.65 4.23 19.88
CA GLY A 32 12.74 3.45 20.74
C GLY A 32 11.27 3.75 20.44
N SER A 33 10.52 4.14 21.45
CA SER A 33 9.10 4.49 21.36
C SER A 33 8.82 5.97 21.04
N ASN A 34 9.83 6.76 20.72
CA ASN A 34 9.64 8.20 20.43
C ASN A 34 9.08 8.39 19.01
N CYS A 35 7.75 8.29 18.88
CA CYS A 35 7.05 8.39 17.59
C CYS A 35 7.31 9.73 16.87
N ASP A 36 7.42 10.85 17.59
CA ASP A 36 7.66 12.17 17.00
C ASP A 36 9.02 12.25 16.29
N LYS A 37 10.06 11.69 16.90
CA LYS A 37 11.39 11.64 16.28
C LYS A 37 11.40 10.71 15.07
N ILE A 38 10.79 9.53 15.21
CA ILE A 38 10.66 8.57 14.10
C ILE A 38 9.92 9.22 12.93
N GLU A 39 8.78 9.88 13.19
CA GLU A 39 8.01 10.58 12.17
C GLU A 39 8.83 11.67 11.46
N ALA A 40 9.54 12.49 12.20
CA ALA A 40 10.36 13.57 11.65
C ALA A 40 11.49 13.04 10.73
N GLU A 41 12.15 11.96 11.14
CA GLU A 41 13.21 11.35 10.34
C GLU A 41 12.67 10.55 9.15
N LEU A 42 11.55 9.86 9.29
CA LEU A 42 10.87 9.17 8.19
C LEU A 42 10.45 10.16 7.09
N LYS A 43 9.92 11.33 7.46
CA LYS A 43 9.61 12.41 6.50
C LYS A 43 10.85 12.90 5.77
N ARG A 44 11.96 13.04 6.48
CA ARG A 44 13.25 13.46 5.90
C ARG A 44 13.78 12.39 4.95
N TRP A 45 13.68 11.13 5.33
CA TRP A 45 14.09 10.00 4.50
C TRP A 45 13.31 9.97 3.18
N PHE A 46 11.97 10.05 3.21
CA PHE A 46 11.14 10.13 1.99
C PHE A 46 11.53 11.29 1.07
N LYS A 47 11.84 12.45 1.66
CA LYS A 47 12.27 13.64 0.89
C LYS A 47 13.62 13.42 0.18
N ASN A 48 14.50 12.63 0.76
CA ASN A 48 15.84 12.39 0.25
C ASN A 48 15.90 11.20 -0.74
N LEU A 49 14.82 10.46 -0.94
CA LEU A 49 14.78 9.40 -1.93
C LEU A 49 14.95 9.97 -3.35
N PRO A 50 15.71 9.27 -4.21
CA PRO A 50 15.86 9.68 -5.60
C PRO A 50 14.52 9.65 -6.34
N ASP A 51 14.43 10.43 -7.42
CA ASP A 51 13.25 10.42 -8.27
C ASP A 51 13.09 9.04 -8.93
N GLY A 52 11.85 8.55 -8.96
CA GLY A 52 11.53 7.21 -9.46
C GLY A 52 11.75 6.07 -8.46
N HIS A 53 12.20 6.35 -7.23
CA HIS A 53 12.29 5.32 -6.20
C HIS A 53 10.89 4.84 -5.79
N PRO A 54 10.58 3.51 -5.81
CA PRO A 54 9.23 2.99 -5.57
C PRO A 54 8.63 3.41 -4.22
N ALA A 55 9.43 3.50 -3.17
CA ALA A 55 8.97 3.94 -1.84
C ALA A 55 8.45 5.39 -1.85
N LYS A 56 8.88 6.24 -2.82
CA LYS A 56 8.46 7.64 -2.92
C LYS A 56 6.97 7.80 -3.24
N ASP A 57 6.39 6.83 -3.95
CA ASP A 57 4.94 6.79 -4.26
C ASP A 57 4.08 6.64 -3.00
N HIS A 58 4.69 6.17 -1.91
CA HIS A 58 4.06 5.96 -0.61
C HIS A 58 4.45 7.02 0.43
N SER A 59 5.06 8.14 0.02
CA SER A 59 5.52 9.20 0.93
C SER A 59 4.41 9.89 1.74
N HIS A 60 3.15 9.70 1.38
CA HIS A 60 2.00 10.13 2.17
C HIS A 60 1.84 9.34 3.48
N TYR A 61 2.40 8.11 3.58
CA TYR A 61 2.51 7.35 4.83
C TYR A 61 3.66 7.88 5.68
N ASN A 62 3.49 9.05 6.24
CA ASN A 62 4.55 9.79 6.93
C ASN A 62 4.21 10.16 8.38
N ARG A 63 3.20 9.54 8.95
CA ARG A 63 2.82 9.63 10.35
C ARG A 63 3.14 8.34 11.06
N VAL A 64 3.46 8.43 12.33
CA VAL A 64 3.83 7.28 13.15
C VAL A 64 3.12 7.34 14.49
N ASP A 65 2.58 6.19 14.94
CA ASP A 65 2.14 5.99 16.32
C ASP A 65 2.59 4.61 16.82
N GLU A 66 2.15 4.23 18.01
CA GLU A 66 2.49 2.94 18.63
C GLU A 66 2.09 1.72 17.78
N LYS A 67 1.08 1.87 16.89
CA LYS A 67 0.57 0.81 16.02
C LYS A 67 1.33 0.70 14.70
N GLY A 68 2.12 1.72 14.34
CA GLY A 68 2.94 1.75 13.14
C GLY A 68 2.80 3.00 12.28
N ILE A 69 3.21 2.86 11.04
CA ILE A 69 3.17 3.91 10.02
C ILE A 69 1.76 4.07 9.49
N TYR A 70 1.28 5.30 9.38
CA TYR A 70 -0.03 5.61 8.82
C TYR A 70 -0.03 6.93 8.04
N PHE A 71 -1.05 7.16 7.25
CA PHE A 71 -1.35 8.49 6.73
C PHE A 71 -2.67 9.01 7.30
N ALA A 72 -2.75 10.34 7.40
CA ALA A 72 -3.95 11.05 7.85
C ALA A 72 -4.94 11.13 6.68
N ASP A 73 -5.84 10.16 6.62
CA ASP A 73 -6.83 10.02 5.56
C ASP A 73 -8.07 10.89 5.82
N ASN A 74 -8.78 11.20 4.76
CA ASN A 74 -9.99 12.00 4.83
C ASN A 74 -11.12 11.21 5.51
N ILE A 75 -11.75 11.81 6.52
CA ILE A 75 -12.86 11.23 7.27
C ILE A 75 -14.24 11.75 6.81
N SER A 76 -14.28 12.53 5.73
CA SER A 76 -15.51 13.06 5.17
C SER A 76 -16.09 12.20 4.05
N TRP A 77 -17.40 12.25 3.87
CA TRP A 77 -18.12 11.48 2.85
C TRP A 77 -17.72 11.93 1.43
N PRO A 78 -17.35 11.03 0.53
CA PRO A 78 -17.09 11.37 -0.88
C PRO A 78 -18.36 11.89 -1.55
N GLY A 79 -18.29 13.04 -2.24
CA GLY A 79 -19.44 13.61 -2.96
C GLY A 79 -20.44 14.40 -2.11
N GLY A 80 -20.40 14.30 -0.79
CA GLY A 80 -21.33 15.01 0.11
C GLY A 80 -22.56 14.17 0.49
N GLY A 81 -23.40 14.72 1.40
CA GLY A 81 -24.61 14.02 1.89
C GLY A 81 -24.33 12.98 2.99
N GLY A 82 -23.12 12.91 3.52
CA GLY A 82 -22.80 12.06 4.64
C GLY A 82 -23.51 12.45 5.95
N PRO A 83 -23.60 11.54 6.92
CA PRO A 83 -24.25 11.80 8.19
C PRO A 83 -23.53 12.90 8.97
N LYS A 84 -24.30 13.69 9.73
CA LYS A 84 -23.79 14.78 10.57
C LYS A 84 -24.23 14.53 12.00
N TYR A 85 -23.29 14.26 12.86
CA TYR A 85 -23.49 14.08 14.31
C TYR A 85 -22.29 14.66 15.06
N PRO A 86 -22.46 15.08 16.33
CA PRO A 86 -21.37 15.64 17.12
C PRO A 86 -20.38 14.55 17.54
N ILE A 87 -19.08 14.83 17.41
CA ILE A 87 -18.01 14.06 18.01
C ILE A 87 -17.27 14.95 18.99
N MET A 88 -17.07 14.47 20.22
CA MET A 88 -16.40 15.24 21.25
C MET A 88 -14.89 15.04 21.16
N HIS A 89 -14.15 16.15 21.23
CA HIS A 89 -12.70 16.12 21.30
C HIS A 89 -12.25 15.50 22.63
N PRO A 90 -11.34 14.51 22.64
CA PRO A 90 -11.01 13.74 23.84
C PRO A 90 -10.34 14.56 24.94
N VAL A 91 -9.69 15.68 24.60
CA VAL A 91 -9.00 16.53 25.57
C VAL A 91 -9.87 17.74 26.00
N THR A 92 -10.47 18.45 25.05
CA THR A 92 -11.23 19.67 25.35
C THR A 92 -12.67 19.39 25.78
N GLY A 93 -13.19 18.19 25.48
CA GLY A 93 -14.59 17.84 25.77
C GLY A 93 -15.63 18.59 24.93
N LYS A 94 -15.20 19.38 23.96
CA LYS A 94 -16.08 20.16 23.06
C LYS A 94 -16.29 19.41 21.75
N PRO A 95 -17.40 19.68 21.03
CA PRO A 95 -17.64 19.07 19.73
C PRO A 95 -16.63 19.55 18.70
N VAL A 96 -16.02 18.63 17.95
CA VAL A 96 -15.11 18.95 16.85
C VAL A 96 -15.87 19.45 15.62
N LYS A 97 -15.17 20.13 14.75
CA LYS A 97 -15.74 20.59 13.48
C LYS A 97 -16.23 19.42 12.63
N VAL A 98 -17.52 19.43 12.30
CA VAL A 98 -18.12 18.46 11.39
C VAL A 98 -17.73 18.81 9.95
N PRO A 99 -17.27 17.85 9.13
CA PRO A 99 -16.98 18.09 7.72
C PRO A 99 -18.21 18.63 6.99
N SER A 100 -18.03 19.56 6.07
CA SER A 100 -19.14 20.10 5.26
C SER A 100 -19.90 19.01 4.50
N ARG A 101 -19.18 18.00 4.04
CA ARG A 101 -19.72 16.83 3.32
C ARG A 101 -20.34 15.76 4.23
N GLY A 102 -20.29 15.93 5.57
CA GLY A 102 -20.66 14.92 6.55
C GLY A 102 -19.56 13.87 6.79
N TRP A 103 -19.78 13.01 7.77
CA TRP A 103 -18.83 11.97 8.15
C TRP A 103 -18.82 10.80 7.15
N LEU A 104 -17.70 10.12 7.03
CA LEU A 104 -17.49 8.95 6.16
C LEU A 104 -18.35 7.74 6.57
N THR A 105 -18.81 7.67 7.81
CA THR A 105 -19.53 6.53 8.35
C THR A 105 -20.62 6.96 9.33
N ASN A 106 -21.46 6.01 9.76
CA ASN A 106 -22.45 6.23 10.81
C ASN A 106 -21.80 6.40 12.19
N GLU A 107 -22.59 6.90 13.14
CA GLU A 107 -22.11 7.23 14.48
C GLU A 107 -21.57 6.02 15.26
N THR A 108 -22.19 4.84 15.11
CA THR A 108 -21.76 3.61 15.78
C THR A 108 -20.36 3.20 15.36
N THR A 109 -20.13 3.10 14.06
CA THR A 109 -18.80 2.75 13.49
C THR A 109 -17.76 3.81 13.85
N MET A 110 -18.15 5.10 13.86
CA MET A 110 -17.24 6.17 14.26
C MET A 110 -16.81 6.04 15.72
N LYS A 111 -17.73 5.73 16.64
CA LYS A 111 -17.40 5.47 18.04
C LYS A 111 -16.44 4.29 18.20
N GLU A 112 -16.62 3.24 17.41
CA GLU A 112 -15.69 2.11 17.38
C GLU A 112 -14.30 2.53 16.88
N TRP A 113 -14.21 3.31 15.80
CA TRP A 113 -12.92 3.82 15.31
C TRP A 113 -12.20 4.70 16.33
N ILE A 114 -12.95 5.54 17.06
CA ILE A 114 -12.40 6.35 18.15
C ILE A 114 -11.86 5.45 19.27
N LYS A 115 -12.66 4.45 19.72
CA LYS A 115 -12.25 3.48 20.74
C LYS A 115 -11.01 2.68 20.32
N GLN A 116 -10.91 2.35 19.05
CA GLN A 116 -9.76 1.66 18.47
C GLN A 116 -8.54 2.58 18.26
N GLY A 117 -8.65 3.89 18.53
CA GLY A 117 -7.60 4.88 18.30
C GLY A 117 -7.28 5.12 16.82
N ARG A 118 -8.25 4.83 15.93
CA ARG A 118 -8.11 5.04 14.46
C ARG A 118 -8.46 6.47 14.02
N VAL A 119 -8.98 7.30 14.91
CA VAL A 119 -9.26 8.71 14.63
C VAL A 119 -8.15 9.56 15.24
N ALA A 120 -7.51 10.38 14.42
CA ALA A 120 -6.52 11.34 14.86
C ALA A 120 -7.19 12.70 15.03
N PHE A 121 -7.24 13.18 16.27
CA PHE A 121 -7.73 14.51 16.62
C PHE A 121 -6.59 15.53 16.48
N GLY A 122 -6.97 16.79 16.21
CA GLY A 122 -6.05 17.92 16.24
C GLY A 122 -5.61 18.26 17.68
N LYS A 123 -5.01 19.44 17.84
CA LYS A 123 -4.68 19.95 19.19
C LYS A 123 -5.91 20.39 19.96
N ASP A 124 -6.95 20.81 19.24
CA ASP A 124 -8.23 21.30 19.77
C ASP A 124 -9.39 20.87 18.85
N GLU A 125 -10.60 21.33 19.23
CA GLU A 125 -11.85 21.04 18.55
C GLU A 125 -12.08 21.80 17.22
N THR A 126 -11.24 22.77 16.88
CA THR A 126 -11.46 23.67 15.71
C THR A 126 -11.21 22.97 14.38
N GLY A 127 -10.42 21.92 14.38
CA GLY A 127 -10.08 21.10 13.21
C GLY A 127 -11.05 19.94 12.98
N VAL A 128 -11.11 19.51 11.72
CA VAL A 128 -11.74 18.21 11.39
C VAL A 128 -10.72 17.11 11.70
N PRO A 129 -11.07 16.09 12.49
CA PRO A 129 -10.19 14.95 12.72
C PRO A 129 -9.94 14.17 11.42
N THR A 130 -8.95 13.30 11.45
CA THR A 130 -8.59 12.45 10.30
C THR A 130 -8.64 10.98 10.66
N LEU A 131 -8.81 10.10 9.67
CA LEU A 131 -8.76 8.67 9.86
C LEU A 131 -7.30 8.20 9.71
N LYS A 132 -6.81 7.39 10.65
CA LYS A 132 -5.50 6.76 10.55
C LYS A 132 -5.60 5.55 9.61
N SER A 133 -5.04 5.67 8.42
CA SER A 133 -4.95 4.58 7.45
C SER A 133 -3.55 3.97 7.54
N TYR A 134 -3.45 2.79 8.16
CA TYR A 134 -2.15 2.17 8.41
C TYR A 134 -1.59 1.49 7.16
N LEU A 135 -0.29 1.62 6.96
CA LEU A 135 0.42 1.02 5.82
C LEU A 135 0.24 -0.50 5.80
N LYS A 136 0.36 -1.15 6.94
CA LYS A 136 0.18 -2.61 7.11
C LYS A 136 -1.19 -3.15 6.67
N ASP A 137 -2.23 -2.31 6.71
CA ASP A 137 -3.58 -2.68 6.29
C ASP A 137 -3.76 -2.53 4.76
N ARG A 138 -2.77 -1.96 4.06
CA ARG A 138 -2.83 -1.59 2.64
C ARG A 138 -1.58 -1.96 1.84
N GLU A 139 -0.90 -3.01 2.25
CA GLU A 139 0.32 -3.48 1.58
C GLU A 139 0.07 -4.02 0.18
N TYR A 140 -1.12 -4.50 -0.07
CA TYR A 140 -1.49 -5.11 -1.33
C TYR A 140 -2.45 -4.22 -2.11
N SER A 141 -2.32 -4.24 -3.43
CA SER A 141 -3.23 -3.61 -4.39
C SER A 141 -3.76 -4.63 -5.39
N VAL A 142 -4.88 -4.31 -6.00
CA VAL A 142 -5.34 -5.05 -7.17
C VAL A 142 -4.39 -4.71 -8.32
N PRO A 143 -3.82 -5.70 -9.02
CA PRO A 143 -2.93 -5.43 -10.15
C PRO A 143 -3.71 -4.77 -11.30
N TYR A 144 -2.99 -3.98 -12.09
CA TYR A 144 -3.57 -3.44 -13.32
C TYR A 144 -3.85 -4.56 -14.32
N SER A 145 -4.93 -4.41 -15.10
CA SER A 145 -5.28 -5.36 -16.17
C SER A 145 -4.40 -5.24 -17.42
N VAL A 146 -3.55 -4.23 -17.49
CA VAL A 146 -2.65 -3.98 -18.62
C VAL A 146 -1.21 -3.84 -18.09
N PHE A 147 -0.30 -4.63 -18.66
CA PHE A 147 1.14 -4.56 -18.43
C PHE A 147 1.82 -4.09 -19.70
N TYR A 148 2.45 -2.93 -19.64
CA TYR A 148 3.27 -2.46 -20.74
C TYR A 148 4.73 -2.84 -20.51
N LYS A 149 5.28 -3.64 -21.42
CA LYS A 149 6.71 -3.98 -21.49
C LYS A 149 7.18 -3.94 -22.95
N ASP A 150 8.38 -3.45 -23.19
CA ASP A 150 9.00 -3.53 -24.52
C ASP A 150 9.47 -4.96 -24.80
N GLY A 151 8.77 -5.68 -25.67
CA GLY A 151 9.08 -7.07 -26.03
C GLY A 151 10.47 -7.26 -26.63
N ARG A 152 11.11 -6.21 -27.18
CA ARG A 152 12.49 -6.28 -27.70
C ARG A 152 13.51 -6.53 -26.59
N ALA A 153 13.24 -6.09 -25.38
CA ALA A 153 14.13 -6.31 -24.23
C ALA A 153 14.19 -7.81 -23.86
N ALA A 154 13.07 -8.51 -23.83
CA ALA A 154 13.00 -9.95 -23.59
C ALA A 154 13.78 -10.74 -24.64
N SER A 155 13.62 -10.41 -25.94
CA SER A 155 14.37 -11.04 -27.03
C SER A 155 15.89 -10.87 -26.90
N LYS A 156 16.34 -9.69 -26.47
CA LYS A 156 17.77 -9.44 -26.23
C LYS A 156 18.31 -10.23 -25.05
N ARG A 157 17.56 -10.28 -23.94
CA ARG A 157 17.98 -11.05 -22.77
C ARG A 157 18.09 -12.54 -23.08
N LEU A 158 17.08 -13.10 -23.77
CA LEU A 158 17.11 -14.51 -24.20
C LEU A 158 18.29 -14.79 -25.13
N ALA A 159 18.51 -13.95 -26.13
CA ALA A 159 19.64 -14.11 -27.04
C ALA A 159 21.01 -14.03 -26.35
N THR A 160 21.14 -13.16 -25.35
CA THR A 160 22.33 -13.08 -24.49
C THR A 160 22.55 -14.35 -23.69
N LEU A 161 21.47 -14.90 -23.10
CA LEU A 161 21.51 -16.13 -22.31
C LEU A 161 21.90 -17.36 -23.18
N MET A 162 21.33 -17.46 -24.37
CA MET A 162 21.51 -18.61 -25.25
C MET A 162 22.73 -18.48 -26.19
N GLY A 163 23.36 -17.32 -26.21
CA GLY A 163 24.48 -17.01 -27.15
C GLY A 163 24.06 -16.63 -28.56
N GLU A 164 22.80 -16.87 -28.93
CA GLU A 164 22.23 -16.55 -30.24
C GLU A 164 20.71 -16.33 -30.16
N LYS A 165 20.10 -15.82 -31.22
CA LYS A 165 18.64 -15.64 -31.31
C LYS A 165 17.95 -16.97 -31.62
N VAL A 166 17.48 -17.66 -30.59
CA VAL A 166 16.83 -19.00 -30.70
C VAL A 166 15.30 -18.92 -30.80
N PHE A 167 14.69 -17.79 -30.44
CA PHE A 167 13.25 -17.62 -30.49
C PHE A 167 12.87 -16.19 -30.89
N GLU A 168 11.83 -16.01 -31.72
CA GLU A 168 11.51 -14.72 -32.29
C GLU A 168 10.81 -13.76 -31.32
N ASN A 169 9.83 -14.26 -30.59
CA ASN A 169 8.96 -13.45 -29.74
C ASN A 169 8.82 -14.05 -28.34
N PRO A 170 9.91 -14.10 -27.54
CA PRO A 170 9.83 -14.59 -26.17
C PRO A 170 8.95 -13.67 -25.34
N LYS A 171 8.17 -14.25 -24.41
CA LYS A 171 7.44 -13.47 -23.42
C LYS A 171 8.42 -12.87 -22.41
N ASP A 172 8.05 -11.71 -21.88
CA ASP A 172 8.85 -11.06 -20.86
C ASP A 172 8.72 -11.85 -19.53
N GLU A 173 9.85 -12.30 -19.00
CA GLU A 173 9.92 -13.14 -17.81
C GLU A 173 9.33 -12.44 -16.57
N GLU A 174 9.48 -11.12 -16.44
CA GLU A 174 8.91 -10.38 -15.32
C GLU A 174 7.38 -10.35 -15.39
N VAL A 175 6.81 -10.30 -16.62
CA VAL A 175 5.34 -10.34 -16.78
C VAL A 175 4.80 -11.72 -16.40
N ILE A 176 5.47 -12.80 -16.85
CA ILE A 176 5.06 -14.17 -16.50
C ILE A 176 5.19 -14.39 -15.00
N GLN A 177 6.31 -13.99 -14.40
CA GLN A 177 6.52 -14.08 -12.95
C GLN A 177 5.40 -13.37 -12.17
N ARG A 178 5.01 -12.14 -12.57
CA ARG A 178 3.90 -11.41 -11.93
C ARG A 178 2.57 -12.16 -12.07
N ILE A 179 2.28 -12.71 -13.24
CA ILE A 179 1.04 -13.49 -13.43
C ILE A 179 1.01 -14.70 -12.51
N ILE A 180 2.12 -15.42 -12.38
CA ILE A 180 2.26 -16.56 -11.47
C ILE A 180 2.01 -16.12 -10.02
N GLN A 181 2.66 -15.03 -9.58
CA GLN A 181 2.48 -14.48 -8.23
C GLN A 181 1.03 -14.05 -7.94
N PHE A 182 0.30 -13.52 -8.94
CA PHE A 182 -1.11 -13.16 -8.75
C PHE A 182 -2.02 -14.36 -8.54
N CYS A 183 -1.61 -15.52 -9.02
CA CYS A 183 -2.35 -16.77 -8.77
C CYS A 183 -2.20 -17.27 -7.33
N GLY A 184 -1.40 -16.58 -6.50
CA GLY A 184 -1.18 -16.95 -5.09
C GLY A 184 -0.40 -18.24 -4.94
N THR A 185 0.51 -18.53 -5.88
CA THR A 185 1.38 -19.69 -5.84
C THR A 185 2.40 -19.58 -4.72
N ASP A 186 2.69 -20.70 -4.05
CA ASP A 186 3.76 -20.85 -3.07
C ASP A 186 4.80 -21.88 -3.53
N ASP A 187 5.83 -22.10 -2.71
CA ASP A 187 6.98 -22.98 -3.05
C ASP A 187 6.61 -24.45 -3.31
N ASN A 188 5.39 -24.87 -2.97
CA ASN A 188 4.91 -26.24 -3.13
C ASN A 188 3.94 -26.39 -4.31
N ASP A 189 3.56 -25.30 -4.96
CA ASP A 189 2.64 -25.32 -6.08
C ASP A 189 3.32 -25.78 -7.38
N ILE A 190 2.58 -26.50 -8.20
CA ILE A 190 3.03 -26.95 -9.51
C ILE A 190 2.40 -26.06 -10.58
N ILE A 191 3.26 -25.43 -11.38
CA ILE A 191 2.84 -24.64 -12.53
C ILE A 191 3.05 -25.49 -13.78
N LEU A 192 1.97 -25.65 -14.56
CA LEU A 192 1.99 -26.41 -15.80
C LEU A 192 1.68 -25.50 -16.98
N ASP A 193 2.65 -25.38 -17.87
CA ASP A 193 2.51 -24.67 -19.14
C ASP A 193 2.65 -25.66 -20.31
N PHE A 194 1.56 -25.90 -21.01
CA PHE A 194 1.51 -26.79 -22.18
C PHE A 194 2.16 -26.20 -23.44
N PHE A 195 2.32 -24.88 -23.48
CA PHE A 195 2.81 -24.14 -24.64
C PHE A 195 4.01 -23.27 -24.26
N SER A 196 5.02 -23.88 -23.65
CA SER A 196 6.15 -23.16 -23.05
C SER A 196 6.90 -22.22 -24.01
N GLY A 197 6.76 -22.41 -25.34
CA GLY A 197 7.33 -21.51 -26.35
C GLY A 197 8.85 -21.37 -26.21
N SER A 198 9.27 -20.23 -25.63
CA SER A 198 10.69 -19.94 -25.33
C SER A 198 11.16 -20.52 -23.98
N GLY A 199 10.31 -21.22 -23.25
CA GLY A 199 10.62 -21.71 -21.90
C GLY A 199 10.69 -20.59 -20.85
N THR A 200 9.90 -19.54 -21.02
CA THR A 200 9.89 -18.39 -20.10
C THR A 200 9.25 -18.71 -18.74
N THR A 201 8.32 -19.66 -18.69
CA THR A 201 7.56 -20.07 -17.48
C THR A 201 8.38 -20.89 -16.48
#